data_0705849044338e3d6b03ec4ee081fff1
#
_entry.id   0705849044338e3d6b03ec4ee081fff1
#
_cell.length_a   1.000
_cell.length_b   1.000
_cell.length_c   1.000
_cell.angle_alpha   90.00
_cell.angle_beta   90.00
_cell.angle_gamma   90.00
#
_symmetry.space_group_name_H-M   'P 1'
#
loop_
_entity.id
_entity.type
_entity.pdbx_description
1 polymer ?
#
loop_
_entity_poly.entity_id
_entity_poly.type
_entity_poly.pdbx_seq_one_letter_code
_entity_poly.pdbx_strand_id
1 'polypeptide(L)'
;MKQSNIELSVGAFVLLGITAIVWFAVQAGAGAAIGGNTYEVNARFANIGGLKPGSQVFIAGVPVGRVEKIDLNAQYAAVVRLTVKQEVHLPADTIASIKTSGLIGDKYIALAPGADSNNLSPGGTIADTESAMDLESIISRFAFGNVTSSPAPSPSTPK
;
A
#
# COMPACT_ATOMS: atom_id res chain seq x y z
N MET A 1 32.03 6.57 -51.44
CA MET A 1 31.10 7.60 -50.94
C MET A 1 29.70 7.11 -50.59
N LYS A 2 29.21 5.94 -51.03
CA LYS A 2 27.85 5.43 -50.63
C LYS A 2 27.79 4.70 -49.31
N GLN A 3 28.87 4.05 -48.86
CA GLN A 3 28.89 3.28 -47.59
C GLN A 3 28.79 4.18 -46.35
N SER A 4 29.50 5.29 -46.33
CA SER A 4 29.48 6.26 -45.22
C SER A 4 28.06 6.82 -44.93
N ASN A 5 27.24 7.02 -45.95
CA ASN A 5 25.87 7.52 -45.76
C ASN A 5 24.93 6.46 -45.16
N ILE A 6 25.17 5.16 -45.43
CA ILE A 6 24.40 4.05 -44.88
C ILE A 6 24.77 3.86 -43.39
N GLU A 7 26.06 3.91 -43.08
CA GLU A 7 26.55 3.83 -41.68
C GLU A 7 25.99 4.97 -40.82
N LEU A 8 26.00 6.20 -41.38
CA LEU A 8 25.43 7.37 -40.69
C LEU A 8 23.92 7.21 -40.47
N SER A 9 23.19 6.71 -41.47
CA SER A 9 21.74 6.51 -41.37
C SER A 9 21.39 5.44 -40.34
N VAL A 10 22.15 4.34 -40.32
CA VAL A 10 21.96 3.27 -39.30
C VAL A 10 22.28 3.77 -37.89
N GLY A 11 23.39 4.52 -37.74
CA GLY A 11 23.75 5.13 -36.45
C GLY A 11 22.68 6.11 -35.94
N ALA A 12 22.17 6.97 -36.82
CA ALA A 12 21.09 7.89 -36.47
C ALA A 12 19.80 7.18 -36.10
N PHE A 13 19.44 6.10 -36.78
CA PHE A 13 18.26 5.30 -36.47
C PHE A 13 18.38 4.61 -35.11
N VAL A 14 19.54 4.04 -34.80
CA VAL A 14 19.79 3.41 -33.49
C VAL A 14 19.71 4.42 -32.34
N LEU A 15 20.31 5.61 -32.52
CA LEU A 15 20.23 6.68 -31.53
C LEU A 15 18.80 7.15 -31.32
N LEU A 16 18.01 7.27 -32.36
CA LEU A 16 16.60 7.65 -32.29
C LEU A 16 15.78 6.57 -31.56
N GLY A 17 16.04 5.30 -31.83
CA GLY A 17 15.41 4.16 -31.14
C GLY A 17 15.73 4.14 -29.67
N ILE A 18 17.00 4.32 -29.28
CA ILE A 18 17.39 4.36 -27.85
C ILE A 18 16.73 5.56 -27.15
N THR A 19 16.72 6.73 -27.79
CA THR A 19 16.08 7.93 -27.22
C THR A 19 14.58 7.72 -27.03
N ALA A 20 13.89 7.08 -27.98
CA ALA A 20 12.47 6.76 -27.86
C ALA A 20 12.20 5.77 -26.72
N ILE A 21 13.04 4.73 -26.56
CA ILE A 21 12.92 3.76 -25.45
C ILE A 21 13.13 4.44 -24.12
N VAL A 22 14.16 5.28 -23.96
CA VAL A 22 14.42 6.03 -22.73
C VAL A 22 13.26 6.97 -22.42
N TRP A 23 12.76 7.69 -23.41
CA TRP A 23 11.59 8.55 -23.26
C TRP A 23 10.38 7.77 -22.78
N PHE A 24 10.09 6.63 -23.41
CA PHE A 24 8.97 5.78 -23.02
C PHE A 24 9.14 5.18 -21.63
N ALA A 25 10.35 4.75 -21.25
CA ALA A 25 10.66 4.23 -19.93
C ALA A 25 10.45 5.28 -18.84
N VAL A 26 10.86 6.54 -19.09
CA VAL A 26 10.62 7.65 -18.15
C VAL A 26 9.12 7.94 -18.02
N GLN A 27 8.39 7.96 -19.14
CA GLN A 27 6.94 8.15 -19.11
C GLN A 27 6.21 7.00 -18.41
N ALA A 28 6.62 5.76 -18.64
CA ALA A 28 6.04 4.58 -17.99
C ALA A 28 6.39 4.53 -16.50
N GLY A 29 7.59 4.93 -16.11
CA GLY A 29 8.05 4.98 -14.72
C GLY A 29 7.47 6.16 -13.92
N ALA A 30 7.31 7.32 -14.56
CA ALA A 30 6.62 8.49 -13.99
C ALA A 30 5.09 8.35 -14.04
N GLY A 31 4.62 7.45 -14.87
CA GLY A 31 3.27 7.44 -15.39
C GLY A 31 2.29 6.52 -14.73
N ALA A 32 2.21 6.43 -13.48
CA ALA A 32 0.97 6.11 -12.82
C ALA A 32 0.77 7.06 -11.63
N ALA A 33 1.33 8.24 -11.72
CA ALA A 33 0.84 9.33 -10.93
C ALA A 33 -0.65 9.44 -11.26
N ILE A 34 -1.51 9.22 -10.27
CA ILE A 34 -2.89 9.68 -10.36
C ILE A 34 -2.74 11.15 -10.68
N GLY A 35 -2.85 11.49 -11.98
CA GLY A 35 -2.63 12.85 -12.47
C GLY A 35 -3.71 13.74 -11.89
N GLY A 36 -3.34 14.63 -10.99
CA GLY A 36 -4.24 15.55 -10.34
C GLY A 36 -3.62 16.09 -9.05
N ASN A 37 -4.22 17.12 -8.50
CA ASN A 37 -3.90 17.60 -7.17
C ASN A 37 -4.18 16.49 -6.15
N THR A 38 -3.16 16.09 -5.42
CA THR A 38 -3.25 15.06 -4.36
C THR A 38 -2.69 15.64 -3.07
N TYR A 39 -3.09 15.08 -1.95
CA TYR A 39 -2.51 15.39 -0.65
C TYR A 39 -2.09 14.09 0.05
N GLU A 40 -1.13 14.22 0.96
CA GLU A 40 -0.59 13.10 1.71
C GLU A 40 -1.34 12.90 3.02
N VAL A 41 -1.53 11.63 3.39
CA VAL A 41 -2.07 11.21 4.68
C VAL A 41 -1.24 10.05 5.19
N ASN A 42 -1.01 9.97 6.47
CA ASN A 42 -0.31 8.86 7.10
C ASN A 42 -1.30 7.92 7.76
N ALA A 43 -0.99 6.62 7.76
CA ALA A 43 -1.72 5.61 8.52
C ALA A 43 -0.73 4.69 9.22
N ARG A 44 -0.99 4.32 10.48
CA ARG A 44 -0.09 3.49 11.27
C ARG A 44 -0.70 2.11 11.48
N PHE A 45 0.00 1.07 11.02
CA PHE A 45 -0.44 -0.31 11.13
C PHE A 45 0.53 -1.14 11.97
N ALA A 46 0.01 -2.07 12.77
CA ALA A 46 0.82 -3.04 13.47
C ALA A 46 1.40 -4.11 12.52
N ASN A 47 0.65 -4.48 11.47
CA ASN A 47 1.06 -5.44 10.45
C ASN A 47 0.47 -5.03 9.10
N ILE A 48 1.30 -4.97 8.07
CA ILE A 48 0.89 -4.60 6.72
C ILE A 48 0.63 -5.81 5.80
N GLY A 49 0.98 -7.03 6.23
CA GLY A 49 0.66 -8.30 5.55
C GLY A 49 1.05 -8.36 4.08
N GLY A 50 2.17 -7.73 3.68
CA GLY A 50 2.62 -7.72 2.28
C GLY A 50 2.06 -6.58 1.42
N LEU A 51 1.48 -5.54 2.01
CA LEU A 51 1.18 -4.28 1.32
C LEU A 51 2.47 -3.69 0.74
N LYS A 52 2.41 -3.14 -0.46
CA LYS A 52 3.58 -2.61 -1.19
C LYS A 52 3.39 -1.13 -1.54
N PRO A 53 4.47 -0.37 -1.70
CA PRO A 53 4.40 0.92 -2.39
C PRO A 53 3.77 0.74 -3.77
N GLY A 54 2.90 1.66 -4.18
CA GLY A 54 2.10 1.55 -5.41
C GLY A 54 0.75 0.85 -5.23
N SER A 55 0.49 0.16 -4.11
CA SER A 55 -0.83 -0.42 -3.81
C SER A 55 -1.91 0.64 -3.86
N GLN A 56 -3.09 0.28 -4.35
CA GLN A 56 -4.20 1.21 -4.51
C GLN A 56 -4.90 1.50 -3.18
N VAL A 57 -5.50 2.68 -3.09
CA VAL A 57 -6.36 3.12 -1.98
C VAL A 57 -7.77 3.32 -2.51
N PHE A 58 -8.75 2.68 -1.87
CA PHE A 58 -10.16 2.71 -2.28
C PHE A 58 -11.06 3.31 -1.20
N ILE A 59 -12.12 3.97 -1.64
CA ILE A 59 -13.30 4.30 -0.83
C ILE A 59 -14.50 3.69 -1.53
N ALA A 60 -15.27 2.87 -0.85
CA ALA A 60 -16.45 2.19 -1.41
C ALA A 60 -16.17 1.47 -2.74
N GLY A 61 -14.96 0.93 -2.94
CA GLY A 61 -14.55 0.25 -4.18
C GLY A 61 -14.06 1.17 -5.29
N VAL A 62 -14.07 2.49 -5.10
CA VAL A 62 -13.57 3.47 -6.08
C VAL A 62 -12.12 3.82 -5.77
N PRO A 63 -11.19 3.80 -6.74
CA PRO A 63 -9.80 4.15 -6.51
C PRO A 63 -9.65 5.67 -6.31
N VAL A 64 -9.22 6.07 -5.13
CA VAL A 64 -9.05 7.48 -4.72
C VAL A 64 -7.59 7.87 -4.49
N GLY A 65 -6.68 6.90 -4.44
CA GLY A 65 -5.29 7.17 -4.13
C GLY A 65 -4.39 5.95 -4.28
N ARG A 66 -3.18 6.07 -3.74
CA ARG A 66 -2.21 4.98 -3.68
C ARG A 66 -1.30 5.08 -2.47
N VAL A 67 -0.65 3.98 -2.14
CA VAL A 67 0.46 3.92 -1.18
C VAL A 67 1.69 4.51 -1.84
N GLU A 68 2.26 5.55 -1.26
CA GLU A 68 3.48 6.18 -1.74
C GLU A 68 4.72 5.52 -1.14
N LYS A 69 4.74 5.43 0.19
CA LYS A 69 5.89 4.92 0.94
C LYS A 69 5.45 4.16 2.19
N ILE A 70 6.29 3.24 2.61
CA ILE A 70 6.11 2.47 3.84
C ILE A 70 7.40 2.56 4.63
N ASP A 71 7.33 3.06 5.84
CA ASP A 71 8.44 3.19 6.77
C ASP A 71 8.14 2.44 8.07
N LEU A 72 9.17 2.10 8.83
CA LEU A 72 9.04 1.55 10.18
C LEU A 72 9.38 2.66 11.18
N ASN A 73 8.52 2.87 12.18
CA ASN A 73 8.79 3.84 13.24
C ASN A 73 9.63 3.22 14.38
N ALA A 74 10.02 4.06 15.35
CA ALA A 74 10.79 3.63 16.51
C ALA A 74 10.08 2.61 17.41
N GLN A 75 8.76 2.50 17.31
CA GLN A 75 7.92 1.54 18.04
C GLN A 75 7.66 0.25 17.23
N TYR A 76 8.39 0.05 16.14
CA TYR A 76 8.23 -1.09 15.22
C TYR A 76 6.84 -1.21 14.58
N ALA A 77 6.09 -0.12 14.49
CA ALA A 77 4.85 -0.05 13.72
C ALA A 77 5.14 0.47 12.31
N ALA A 78 4.44 -0.08 11.32
CA ALA A 78 4.54 0.39 9.95
C ALA A 78 3.77 1.71 9.78
N VAL A 79 4.45 2.73 9.31
CA VAL A 79 3.87 4.02 8.92
C VAL A 79 3.74 4.02 7.40
N VAL A 80 2.51 4.01 6.94
CA VAL A 80 2.17 4.00 5.51
C VAL A 80 1.76 5.39 5.11
N ARG A 81 2.49 5.97 4.14
CA ARG A 81 2.14 7.25 3.54
C ARG A 81 1.26 6.99 2.33
N LEU A 82 0.10 7.63 2.33
CA LEU A 82 -0.92 7.54 1.29
C LEU A 82 -1.00 8.86 0.54
N THR A 83 -1.13 8.79 -0.76
CA THR A 83 -1.48 9.93 -1.60
C THR A 83 -2.94 9.79 -1.99
N VAL A 84 -3.76 10.78 -1.68
CA VAL A 84 -5.20 10.80 -1.92
C VAL A 84 -5.56 11.99 -2.80
N LYS A 85 -6.52 11.82 -3.69
CA LYS A 85 -7.02 12.90 -4.56
C LYS A 85 -7.59 14.06 -3.73
N GLN A 86 -7.28 15.28 -4.11
CA GLN A 86 -7.69 16.49 -3.37
C GLN A 86 -9.19 16.70 -3.32
N GLU A 87 -9.92 16.11 -4.27
CA GLU A 87 -11.39 16.13 -4.30
C GLU A 87 -12.03 15.33 -3.15
N VAL A 88 -11.25 14.41 -2.55
CA VAL A 88 -11.69 13.51 -1.48
C VAL A 88 -11.32 14.13 -0.14
N HIS A 89 -12.30 14.54 0.62
CA HIS A 89 -12.12 15.04 1.98
C HIS A 89 -12.31 13.87 2.96
N LEU A 90 -11.28 13.55 3.72
CA LEU A 90 -11.32 12.48 4.71
C LEU A 90 -11.68 13.06 6.08
N PRO A 91 -12.79 12.63 6.71
CA PRO A 91 -13.09 12.98 8.10
C PRO A 91 -12.00 12.48 9.06
N ALA A 92 -11.87 13.12 10.21
CA ALA A 92 -10.85 12.79 11.21
C ALA A 92 -11.03 11.37 11.78
N ASP A 93 -12.25 10.86 11.80
CA ASP A 93 -12.65 9.50 12.24
C ASP A 93 -12.64 8.47 11.09
N THR A 94 -11.91 8.74 10.01
CA THR A 94 -11.73 7.77 8.91
C THR A 94 -10.96 6.56 9.40
N ILE A 95 -11.45 5.37 9.06
CA ILE A 95 -10.78 4.08 9.35
C ILE A 95 -10.03 3.62 8.11
N ALA A 96 -8.77 3.24 8.27
CA ALA A 96 -7.96 2.64 7.20
C ALA A 96 -7.77 1.14 7.45
N SER A 97 -8.26 0.30 6.55
CA SER A 97 -8.16 -1.16 6.65
C SER A 97 -7.32 -1.72 5.51
N ILE A 98 -6.42 -2.66 5.81
CA ILE A 98 -5.68 -3.39 4.78
C ILE A 98 -6.48 -4.63 4.40
N LYS A 99 -6.86 -4.71 3.13
CA LYS A 99 -7.65 -5.83 2.59
C LYS A 99 -6.91 -6.53 1.46
N THR A 100 -7.31 -7.75 1.15
CA THR A 100 -6.79 -8.54 0.02
C THR A 100 -7.80 -8.54 -1.12
N SER A 101 -7.33 -8.38 -2.34
CA SER A 101 -8.17 -8.47 -3.53
C SER A 101 -8.50 -9.94 -3.83
N GLY A 102 -9.67 -10.39 -3.41
CA GLY A 102 -10.05 -11.80 -3.44
C GLY A 102 -9.31 -12.63 -2.38
N LEU A 103 -9.11 -13.92 -2.65
CA LEU A 103 -8.47 -14.85 -1.71
C LEU A 103 -6.93 -14.80 -1.75
N ILE A 104 -6.35 -14.56 -2.92
CA ILE A 104 -4.90 -14.67 -3.17
C ILE A 104 -4.38 -13.44 -3.95
N GLY A 105 -5.08 -12.32 -3.92
CA GLY A 105 -4.72 -11.13 -4.66
C GLY A 105 -3.77 -10.18 -3.90
N ASP A 106 -3.41 -9.08 -4.56
CA ASP A 106 -2.61 -8.03 -3.96
C ASP A 106 -3.34 -7.34 -2.81
N LYS A 107 -2.55 -6.84 -1.85
CA LYS A 107 -3.07 -6.04 -0.74
C LYS A 107 -3.35 -4.60 -1.21
N TYR A 108 -4.42 -4.04 -0.70
CA TYR A 108 -4.83 -2.66 -0.94
C TYR A 108 -5.35 -2.03 0.36
N ILE A 109 -5.47 -0.73 0.38
CA ILE A 109 -6.06 0.00 1.51
C ILE A 109 -7.49 0.38 1.18
N ALA A 110 -8.41 0.02 2.05
CA ALA A 110 -9.79 0.49 2.03
C ALA A 110 -9.95 1.57 3.10
N LEU A 111 -10.35 2.76 2.70
CA LEU A 111 -10.73 3.83 3.61
C LEU A 111 -12.24 3.82 3.79
N ALA A 112 -12.68 3.85 5.03
CA ALA A 112 -14.07 4.03 5.42
C ALA A 112 -14.18 5.40 6.11
N PRO A 113 -14.65 6.44 5.39
CA PRO A 113 -14.89 7.75 6.00
C PRO A 113 -15.94 7.62 7.10
N GLY A 114 -15.69 8.28 8.23
CA GLY A 114 -16.65 8.38 9.32
C GLY A 114 -17.66 9.53 9.16
N ALA A 115 -18.16 10.03 10.28
CA ALA A 115 -19.17 11.09 10.31
C ALA A 115 -18.67 12.38 11.00
N ASP A 116 -17.38 12.46 11.34
CA ASP A 116 -16.83 13.67 11.96
C ASP A 116 -16.92 14.85 10.98
N SER A 117 -17.31 16.00 11.53
CA SER A 117 -17.35 17.26 10.77
C SER A 117 -15.96 17.85 10.49
N ASN A 118 -14.95 17.43 11.23
CA ASN A 118 -13.56 17.85 11.03
C ASN A 118 -12.88 16.95 9.99
N ASN A 119 -12.21 17.56 9.03
CA ASN A 119 -11.43 16.83 8.03
C ASN A 119 -9.97 16.69 8.45
N LEU A 120 -9.36 15.60 8.05
CA LEU A 120 -7.92 15.38 8.17
C LEU A 120 -7.17 16.45 7.36
N SER A 121 -6.24 17.14 8.02
CA SER A 121 -5.34 18.06 7.33
C SER A 121 -4.32 17.31 6.46
N PRO A 122 -3.83 17.92 5.38
CA PRO A 122 -2.70 17.35 4.63
C PRO A 122 -1.53 17.02 5.56
N GLY A 123 -0.96 15.83 5.42
CA GLY A 123 0.07 15.31 6.33
C GLY A 123 -0.48 14.73 7.64
N GLY A 124 -1.78 14.80 7.87
CA GLY A 124 -2.43 14.22 9.05
C GLY A 124 -2.27 12.71 9.13
N THR A 125 -2.55 12.15 10.32
CA THR A 125 -2.47 10.71 10.56
C THR A 125 -3.85 10.16 10.87
N ILE A 126 -4.24 9.12 10.14
CA ILE A 126 -5.44 8.34 10.44
C ILE A 126 -5.18 7.58 11.74
N ALA A 127 -6.04 7.82 12.74
CA ALA A 127 -5.90 7.25 14.08
C ALA A 127 -6.35 5.79 14.11
N ASP A 128 -7.46 5.50 13.46
CA ASP A 128 -8.08 4.17 13.49
C ASP A 128 -7.65 3.34 12.28
N THR A 129 -6.96 2.24 12.56
CA THR A 129 -6.43 1.35 11.51
C THR A 129 -6.71 -0.11 11.83
N GLU A 130 -7.06 -0.87 10.80
CA GLU A 130 -7.19 -2.31 10.85
C GLU A 130 -6.04 -2.95 10.07
N SER A 131 -5.21 -3.71 10.78
CA SER A 131 -4.07 -4.42 10.17
C SER A 131 -4.54 -5.56 9.26
N ALA A 132 -3.65 -5.97 8.35
CA ALA A 132 -3.92 -7.09 7.46
C ALA A 132 -4.26 -8.36 8.26
N MET A 133 -5.35 -9.01 7.90
CA MET A 133 -5.67 -10.35 8.37
C MET A 133 -4.96 -11.38 7.48
N ASP A 134 -4.23 -12.30 8.10
CA ASP A 134 -3.63 -13.44 7.41
C ASP A 134 -4.58 -14.62 7.47
N LEU A 135 -5.08 -15.03 6.30
CA LEU A 135 -5.99 -16.19 6.17
C LEU A 135 -5.35 -17.47 6.70
N GLU A 136 -4.02 -17.61 6.56
CA GLU A 136 -3.28 -18.75 7.08
C GLU A 136 -3.44 -18.89 8.60
N SER A 137 -3.46 -17.78 9.33
CA SER A 137 -3.64 -17.79 10.79
C SER A 137 -5.04 -18.25 11.20
N ILE A 138 -6.05 -17.90 10.40
CA ILE A 138 -7.44 -18.30 10.61
C ILE A 138 -7.62 -19.79 10.30
N ILE A 139 -7.09 -20.25 9.15
CA ILE A 139 -7.13 -21.65 8.73
C ILE A 139 -6.38 -22.53 9.73
N SER A 140 -5.20 -22.09 10.18
CA SER A 140 -4.41 -22.80 11.20
C SER A 140 -5.18 -22.95 12.50
N ARG A 141 -5.83 -21.91 13.01
CA ARG A 141 -6.68 -21.98 14.20
C ARG A 141 -7.88 -22.90 14.03
N PHE A 142 -8.46 -22.95 12.84
CA PHE A 142 -9.61 -23.80 12.55
C PHE A 142 -9.21 -25.26 12.33
N ALA A 143 -8.09 -25.52 11.63
CA ALA A 143 -7.62 -26.85 11.30
C ALA A 143 -6.98 -27.59 12.48
N PHE A 144 -6.28 -26.88 13.36
CA PHE A 144 -5.54 -27.46 14.48
C PHE A 144 -6.19 -27.26 15.83
N GLY A 145 -7.36 -26.60 15.89
CA GLY A 145 -8.06 -26.25 17.13
C GLY A 145 -7.30 -25.24 17.97
N ASN A 146 -8.01 -24.62 18.89
CA ASN A 146 -7.38 -23.84 19.96
C ASN A 146 -6.66 -24.81 20.90
N VAL A 147 -5.38 -25.07 20.69
CA VAL A 147 -4.53 -25.68 21.70
C VAL A 147 -4.30 -24.60 22.76
N THR A 148 -5.33 -24.32 23.52
CA THR A 148 -5.19 -23.68 24.83
C THR A 148 -4.35 -24.64 25.66
N SER A 149 -3.08 -24.32 25.82
CA SER A 149 -2.27 -24.88 26.87
C SER A 149 -3.02 -24.65 28.18
N SER A 150 -3.73 -25.68 28.64
CA SER A 150 -4.28 -25.75 30.00
C SER A 150 -3.10 -25.54 30.97
N PRO A 151 -3.17 -24.59 31.89
CA PRO A 151 -2.12 -24.49 32.92
C PRO A 151 -2.03 -25.82 33.63
N ALA A 152 -0.82 -26.41 33.66
CA ALA A 152 -0.54 -27.60 34.45
C ALA A 152 -0.96 -27.34 35.93
N PRO A 153 -1.64 -28.28 36.57
CA PRO A 153 -1.96 -28.15 37.96
C PRO A 153 -0.67 -28.07 38.81
N SER A 154 -0.55 -27.00 39.59
CA SER A 154 0.55 -26.82 40.53
C SER A 154 0.66 -28.01 41.47
N PRO A 155 1.87 -28.56 41.73
CA PRO A 155 2.02 -29.63 42.70
C PRO A 155 1.67 -29.12 44.09
N SER A 156 0.65 -29.73 44.71
CA SER A 156 0.31 -29.52 46.09
C SER A 156 1.43 -30.02 47.00
N THR A 157 2.04 -29.12 47.75
CA THR A 157 3.00 -29.43 48.83
C THR A 157 2.30 -30.20 49.93
N PRO A 158 2.73 -31.40 50.30
CA PRO A 158 2.23 -32.07 51.48
C PRO A 158 2.82 -31.44 52.75
N LYS A 159 1.99 -31.31 53.75
CA LYS A 159 2.28 -30.78 55.09
C LYS A 159 2.95 -31.85 55.96
#